data_d1b262febf294032fff2eed0899b39ad
#
_entry.id   d1b262febf294032fff2eed0899b39ad
#
_cell.length_a   1.000
_cell.length_b   1.000
_cell.length_c   1.000
_cell.angle_alpha   90.00
_cell.angle_beta   90.00
_cell.angle_gamma   90.00
#
_symmetry.space_group_name_H-M   'P 1'
#
loop_
_entity.id
_entity.type
_entity.pdbx_description
1 polymer ?
#
loop_
_entity_poly.entity_id
_entity_poly.type
_entity_poly.pdbx_seq_one_letter_code
_entity_poly.pdbx_strand_id
1 'polypeptide(L)'
;DTAKDFNFLGNADLKFSDSETLQAELDIREIILNSRKFVSEIDRMKAKIVSTNPQDTTKIVTLQCELEMNKLRANIGDSLKIYSGKTAGTGELAPKEQNSAMPMISFSMRTDSLFFNANETKLALGVAGIKAKLEKKNDSLWIPRGIVGFDRLLVHTPEFGLPLRVRKTAVTVDGPKITLRNASLKIGHSDMVATGEVMGL
;
A
#
# COMPACT_ATOMS: atom_id res chain seq x y z
N ASP A 1 -6.12 27.11 -3.10
CA ASP A 1 -4.65 27.24 -3.07
C ASP A 1 -4.06 26.20 -4.01
N THR A 2 -3.68 26.63 -5.19
CA THR A 2 -3.00 25.81 -6.20
C THR A 2 -1.58 25.49 -5.74
N ALA A 3 -1.13 24.27 -5.98
CA ALA A 3 0.28 23.89 -5.83
C ALA A 3 1.12 24.88 -6.62
N LYS A 4 2.07 25.56 -5.96
CA LYS A 4 2.84 26.60 -6.60
C LYS A 4 3.96 26.08 -7.46
N ASP A 5 4.52 24.90 -7.07
CA ASP A 5 5.62 24.28 -7.81
C ASP A 5 5.45 22.78 -7.82
N PHE A 6 5.44 22.21 -9.01
CA PHE A 6 5.50 20.79 -9.26
C PHE A 6 6.68 20.53 -10.18
N ASN A 7 7.67 19.82 -9.67
CA ASN A 7 8.86 19.44 -10.43
C ASN A 7 8.99 17.93 -10.46
N PHE A 8 9.23 17.38 -11.62
CA PHE A 8 9.65 15.99 -11.79
C PHE A 8 10.70 15.86 -12.87
N LEU A 9 11.61 14.93 -12.69
CA LEU A 9 12.61 14.55 -13.66
C LEU A 9 12.52 13.07 -13.95
N GLY A 10 12.21 12.68 -15.18
CA GLY A 10 12.05 11.27 -15.49
C GLY A 10 11.78 10.98 -16.97
N ASN A 11 11.67 9.70 -17.26
CA ASN A 11 11.35 9.17 -18.59
C ASN A 11 10.05 8.38 -18.51
N ALA A 12 9.26 8.46 -19.56
CA ALA A 12 8.08 7.64 -19.76
C ALA A 12 8.20 6.93 -21.12
N ASP A 13 8.15 5.61 -21.12
CA ASP A 13 8.17 4.79 -22.30
C ASP A 13 6.83 4.10 -22.51
N LEU A 14 6.33 4.15 -23.73
CA LEU A 14 5.10 3.49 -24.13
C LEU A 14 5.42 2.52 -25.27
N LYS A 15 5.13 1.24 -25.06
CA LYS A 15 5.40 0.18 -26.04
C LYS A 15 4.11 -0.57 -26.36
N PHE A 16 3.89 -0.78 -27.62
CA PHE A 16 2.86 -1.68 -28.13
C PHE A 16 3.57 -2.93 -28.63
N SER A 17 3.36 -4.05 -27.95
CA SER A 17 4.01 -5.32 -28.34
C SER A 17 3.26 -6.06 -29.43
N ASP A 18 1.95 -5.89 -29.48
CA ASP A 18 1.03 -6.42 -30.50
C ASP A 18 -0.29 -5.63 -30.48
N SER A 19 -1.28 -6.04 -31.26
CA SER A 19 -2.58 -5.37 -31.32
C SER A 19 -3.41 -5.50 -30.04
N GLU A 20 -3.03 -6.40 -29.14
CA GLU A 20 -3.78 -6.72 -27.92
C GLU A 20 -3.07 -6.30 -26.64
N THR A 21 -1.76 -6.06 -26.68
CA THR A 21 -0.97 -5.79 -25.48
C THR A 21 -0.36 -4.40 -25.51
N LEU A 22 -0.69 -3.61 -24.49
CA LEU A 22 -0.11 -2.31 -24.21
C LEU A 22 0.80 -2.40 -22.99
N GLN A 23 2.02 -1.93 -23.10
CA GLN A 23 2.95 -1.78 -21.99
C GLN A 23 3.35 -0.32 -21.84
N ALA A 24 3.26 0.20 -20.61
CA ALA A 24 3.76 1.51 -20.22
C ALA A 24 4.78 1.37 -19.08
N GLU A 25 5.91 2.03 -19.24
CA GLU A 25 6.95 2.12 -18.22
C GLU A 25 7.22 3.58 -17.88
N LEU A 26 7.34 3.87 -16.59
CA LEU A 26 7.61 5.19 -16.04
C LEU A 26 8.80 5.08 -15.09
N ASP A 27 9.82 5.87 -15.30
CA ASP A 27 10.97 6.01 -14.38
C ASP A 27 11.17 7.50 -14.09
N ILE A 28 10.72 7.92 -12.93
CA ILE A 28 10.89 9.29 -12.44
C ILE A 28 11.93 9.27 -11.34
N ARG A 29 12.98 10.05 -11.49
CA ARG A 29 14.12 10.09 -10.55
C ARG A 29 13.86 11.00 -9.38
N GLU A 30 13.08 12.03 -9.58
CA GLU A 30 12.80 13.02 -8.55
C GLU A 30 11.40 13.59 -8.75
N ILE A 31 10.60 13.57 -7.70
CA ILE A 31 9.29 14.21 -7.66
C ILE A 31 9.28 15.14 -6.46
N ILE A 32 9.10 16.42 -6.70
CA ILE A 32 8.94 17.42 -5.66
C ILE A 32 7.59 18.10 -5.85
N LEU A 33 6.75 17.99 -4.85
CA LEU A 33 5.48 18.70 -4.75
C LEU A 33 5.59 19.73 -3.64
N ASN A 34 5.45 20.98 -3.97
CA ASN A 34 5.56 22.07 -3.01
C ASN A 34 4.34 22.96 -3.05
N SER A 35 3.67 23.10 -1.93
CA SER A 35 2.59 24.05 -1.71
C SER A 35 2.74 24.70 -0.34
N ARG A 36 1.91 25.70 -0.02
CA ARG A 36 1.97 26.39 1.28
C ARG A 36 1.81 25.46 2.50
N LYS A 37 1.09 24.35 2.35
CA LYS A 37 0.74 23.44 3.46
C LYS A 37 1.24 22.02 3.26
N PHE A 38 1.89 21.74 2.14
CA PHE A 38 2.30 20.38 1.78
C PHE A 38 3.60 20.40 1.02
N VAL A 39 4.57 19.67 1.50
CA VAL A 39 5.83 19.39 0.80
C VAL A 39 6.00 17.89 0.73
N SER A 40 6.19 17.34 -0.45
CA SER A 40 6.48 15.93 -0.66
C SER A 40 7.66 15.76 -1.59
N GLU A 41 8.54 14.87 -1.24
CA GLU A 41 9.72 14.49 -2.01
C GLU A 41 9.74 12.97 -2.17
N ILE A 42 9.97 12.50 -3.39
CA ILE A 42 10.20 11.09 -3.70
C ILE A 42 11.50 11.03 -4.52
N ASP A 43 12.50 10.32 -4.01
CA ASP A 43 13.80 10.22 -4.69
C ASP A 43 13.69 9.52 -6.04
N ARG A 44 12.93 8.44 -6.12
CA ARG A 44 12.70 7.70 -7.35
C ARG A 44 11.40 6.94 -7.29
N MET A 45 10.68 6.97 -8.40
CA MET A 45 9.49 6.15 -8.62
C MET A 45 9.62 5.44 -9.97
N LYS A 46 9.44 4.13 -9.95
CA LYS A 46 9.27 3.32 -11.15
C LYS A 46 7.88 2.73 -11.14
N ALA A 47 7.23 2.78 -12.27
CA ALA A 47 5.95 2.11 -12.47
C ALA A 47 5.98 1.38 -13.82
N LYS A 48 5.42 0.18 -13.83
CA LYS A 48 5.20 -0.60 -15.04
C LYS A 48 3.75 -1.04 -15.07
N ILE A 49 3.11 -0.84 -16.19
CA ILE A 49 1.73 -1.24 -16.43
C ILE A 49 1.71 -2.07 -17.69
N VAL A 50 1.11 -3.25 -17.64
CA VAL A 50 0.84 -4.10 -18.78
C VAL A 50 -0.65 -4.37 -18.83
N SER A 51 -1.27 -4.03 -19.92
CA SER A 51 -2.69 -4.28 -20.18
C SER A 51 -2.84 -5.19 -21.39
N THR A 52 -3.62 -6.24 -21.25
CA THR A 52 -4.01 -7.10 -22.35
C THR A 52 -5.50 -6.93 -22.60
N ASN A 53 -5.84 -6.48 -23.79
CA ASN A 53 -7.21 -6.31 -24.23
C ASN A 53 -7.52 -7.38 -25.30
N PRO A 54 -8.13 -8.51 -24.91
CA PRO A 54 -8.41 -9.57 -25.87
C PRO A 54 -9.44 -9.12 -26.92
N GLN A 55 -9.27 -9.54 -28.17
CA GLN A 55 -10.25 -9.27 -29.24
C GLN A 55 -11.61 -9.94 -28.98
N ASP A 56 -11.60 -11.01 -28.20
CA ASP A 56 -12.80 -11.69 -27.73
C ASP A 56 -13.44 -10.88 -26.60
N THR A 57 -14.53 -10.19 -26.90
CA THR A 57 -15.26 -9.34 -25.95
C THR A 57 -15.90 -10.09 -24.78
N THR A 58 -15.91 -11.42 -24.80
CA THR A 58 -16.35 -12.25 -23.66
C THR A 58 -15.27 -12.40 -22.59
N LYS A 59 -14.02 -12.08 -22.91
CA LYS A 59 -12.89 -12.14 -21.98
C LYS A 59 -12.70 -10.82 -21.27
N ILE A 60 -12.25 -10.90 -20.03
CA ILE A 60 -11.92 -9.72 -19.22
C ILE A 60 -10.55 -9.17 -19.64
N VAL A 61 -10.47 -7.85 -19.76
CA VAL A 61 -9.20 -7.14 -19.84
C VAL A 61 -8.34 -7.47 -18.62
N THR A 62 -7.11 -7.91 -18.83
CA THR A 62 -6.16 -8.08 -17.74
C THR A 62 -5.30 -6.84 -17.59
N LEU A 63 -5.00 -6.46 -16.37
CA LEU A 63 -4.12 -5.35 -16.05
C LEU A 63 -3.13 -5.81 -15.00
N GLN A 64 -1.85 -5.62 -15.28
CA GLN A 64 -0.78 -5.84 -14.30
C GLN A 64 -0.05 -4.53 -14.08
N CYS A 65 0.20 -4.19 -12.83
CA CYS A 65 0.99 -3.03 -12.46
C CYS A 65 2.07 -3.39 -11.44
N GLU A 66 3.22 -2.79 -11.61
CA GLU A 66 4.34 -2.84 -10.68
C GLU A 66 4.69 -1.43 -10.29
N LEU A 67 4.92 -1.20 -9.01
CA LEU A 67 5.34 0.08 -8.45
C LEU A 67 6.55 -0.11 -7.57
N GLU A 68 7.57 0.67 -7.78
CA GLU A 68 8.71 0.80 -6.88
C GLU A 68 8.96 2.27 -6.59
N MET A 69 9.06 2.62 -5.32
CA MET A 69 9.27 3.98 -4.86
C MET A 69 10.36 3.98 -3.79
N ASN A 70 11.31 4.88 -3.91
CA ASN A 70 12.37 5.05 -2.92
C ASN A 70 12.17 6.37 -2.18
N LYS A 71 12.25 6.29 -0.86
CA LYS A 71 12.31 7.42 0.06
C LYS A 71 11.24 8.50 -0.18
N LEU A 72 10.01 8.18 0.17
CA LEU A 72 8.97 9.20 0.29
C LEU A 72 9.21 10.02 1.56
N ARG A 73 9.22 11.33 1.44
CA ARG A 73 9.10 12.29 2.54
C ARG A 73 7.91 13.19 2.26
N ALA A 74 7.06 13.37 3.23
CA ALA A 74 5.93 14.28 3.13
C ALA A 74 5.76 15.06 4.43
N ASN A 75 5.64 16.36 4.34
CA ASN A 75 5.30 17.26 5.44
C ASN A 75 3.97 17.93 5.10
N ILE A 76 3.02 17.84 6.00
CA ILE A 76 1.68 18.43 5.86
C ILE A 76 1.50 19.43 7.00
N GLY A 77 1.62 20.70 6.69
CA GLY A 77 1.73 21.75 7.69
C GLY A 77 2.96 21.52 8.60
N ASP A 78 2.89 22.07 9.81
CA ASP A 78 3.97 21.95 10.80
C ASP A 78 3.85 20.68 11.66
N SER A 79 2.68 20.05 11.63
CA SER A 79 2.29 19.01 12.60
C SER A 79 2.41 17.57 12.09
N LEU A 80 2.38 17.33 10.79
CA LEU A 80 2.39 15.98 10.24
C LEU A 80 3.59 15.73 9.34
N LYS A 81 4.42 14.76 9.71
CA LYS A 81 5.57 14.30 8.94
C LYS A 81 5.45 12.82 8.66
N ILE A 82 5.62 12.43 7.42
CA ILE A 82 5.61 11.06 6.95
C ILE A 82 6.93 10.77 6.25
N TYR A 83 7.52 9.65 6.57
CA TYR A 83 8.68 9.13 5.88
C TYR A 83 8.47 7.66 5.58
N SER A 84 8.79 7.24 4.38
CA SER A 84 8.83 5.84 3.98
C SER A 84 10.18 5.55 3.31
N GLY A 85 10.77 4.40 3.61
CA GLY A 85 11.92 3.88 2.91
C GLY A 85 11.54 3.35 1.52
N LYS A 86 12.14 2.23 1.13
CA LYS A 86 11.79 1.57 -0.13
C LYS A 86 10.37 0.98 0.00
N THR A 87 9.51 1.32 -0.95
CA THR A 87 8.18 0.74 -1.09
C THR A 87 8.08 0.08 -2.46
N ALA A 88 7.66 -1.18 -2.49
CA ALA A 88 7.42 -1.91 -3.72
C ALA A 88 6.06 -2.59 -3.66
N GLY A 89 5.39 -2.66 -4.79
CA GLY A 89 4.08 -3.27 -4.89
C GLY A 89 3.78 -3.79 -6.27
N THR A 90 2.85 -4.73 -6.31
CA THR A 90 2.28 -5.28 -7.53
C THR A 90 0.77 -5.29 -7.42
N GLY A 91 0.10 -5.05 -8.52
CA GLY A 91 -1.35 -5.14 -8.64
C GLY A 91 -1.73 -5.90 -9.91
N GLU A 92 -2.82 -6.61 -9.84
CA GLU A 92 -3.33 -7.38 -10.96
C GLU A 92 -4.86 -7.33 -10.97
N LEU A 93 -5.42 -7.07 -12.13
CA LEU A 93 -6.81 -7.32 -12.46
C LEU A 93 -6.83 -8.48 -13.46
N ALA A 94 -7.49 -9.56 -13.11
CA ALA A 94 -7.58 -10.74 -13.94
C ALA A 94 -8.94 -11.44 -13.76
N PRO A 95 -9.35 -12.33 -14.66
CA PRO A 95 -10.49 -13.20 -14.41
C PRO A 95 -10.20 -14.13 -13.20
N LYS A 96 -11.22 -14.40 -12.40
CA LYS A 96 -11.09 -15.28 -11.22
C LYS A 96 -10.67 -16.71 -11.62
N GLU A 97 -11.17 -17.18 -12.73
CA GLU A 97 -10.86 -18.47 -13.34
C GLU A 97 -10.65 -18.27 -14.85
N GLN A 98 -9.93 -19.16 -15.50
CA GLN A 98 -9.47 -19.01 -16.89
C GLN A 98 -10.60 -18.70 -17.91
N ASN A 99 -11.85 -19.02 -17.61
CA ASN A 99 -13.04 -18.75 -18.44
C ASN A 99 -14.14 -18.00 -17.66
N SER A 100 -13.80 -17.36 -16.55
CA SER A 100 -14.78 -16.63 -15.75
C SER A 100 -14.95 -15.20 -16.24
N ALA A 101 -16.18 -14.75 -16.39
CA ALA A 101 -16.50 -13.34 -16.59
C ALA A 101 -16.37 -12.50 -15.31
N MET A 102 -16.08 -13.12 -14.16
CA MET A 102 -15.95 -12.40 -12.89
C MET A 102 -14.53 -11.93 -12.66
N PRO A 103 -14.30 -10.62 -12.47
CA PRO A 103 -13.00 -10.07 -12.19
C PRO A 103 -12.54 -10.36 -10.76
N MET A 104 -11.24 -10.51 -10.60
CA MET A 104 -10.53 -10.52 -9.33
C MET A 104 -9.44 -9.44 -9.36
N ILE A 105 -9.36 -8.66 -8.32
CA ILE A 105 -8.27 -7.71 -8.11
C ILE A 105 -7.35 -8.30 -7.05
N SER A 106 -6.07 -8.44 -7.34
CA SER A 106 -5.07 -8.78 -6.35
C SER A 106 -4.02 -7.69 -6.25
N PHE A 107 -3.55 -7.42 -5.05
CA PHE A 107 -2.43 -6.51 -4.86
C PHE A 107 -1.56 -6.94 -3.68
N SER A 108 -0.29 -6.61 -3.81
CA SER A 108 0.72 -6.81 -2.78
C SER A 108 1.56 -5.55 -2.69
N MET A 109 1.78 -5.06 -1.49
CA MET A 109 2.66 -3.91 -1.25
C MET A 109 3.51 -4.18 -0.01
N ARG A 110 4.75 -3.77 -0.06
CA ARG A 110 5.70 -3.83 1.06
C ARG A 110 6.47 -2.53 1.14
N THR A 111 6.61 -2.02 2.33
CA THR A 111 7.49 -0.88 2.62
C THR A 111 8.51 -1.26 3.70
N ASP A 112 9.74 -0.82 3.51
CA ASP A 112 10.80 -0.90 4.51
C ASP A 112 10.86 0.44 5.21
N SER A 113 10.64 0.48 6.50
CA SER A 113 10.65 1.71 7.30
C SER A 113 9.51 2.67 6.95
N LEU A 114 8.53 2.72 7.78
CA LEU A 114 7.49 3.76 7.76
C LEU A 114 7.58 4.53 9.06
N PHE A 115 7.72 5.82 8.97
CA PHE A 115 7.69 6.72 10.11
C PHE A 115 6.59 7.76 9.91
N PHE A 116 5.84 7.95 10.96
CA PHE A 116 4.76 8.91 11.04
C PHE A 116 4.92 9.72 12.32
N ASN A 117 4.87 11.03 12.22
CA ASN A 117 4.91 11.93 13.34
C ASN A 117 3.79 12.96 13.18
N ALA A 118 2.84 12.94 14.10
CA ALA A 118 1.73 13.88 14.16
C ALA A 118 1.72 14.53 15.55
N ASN A 119 2.13 15.79 15.62
CA ASN A 119 2.32 16.50 16.87
C ASN A 119 3.24 15.71 17.83
N GLU A 120 2.72 15.25 18.95
CA GLU A 120 3.45 14.47 19.95
C GLU A 120 3.36 12.95 19.72
N THR A 121 2.47 12.51 18.83
CA THR A 121 2.32 11.08 18.50
C THR A 121 3.34 10.67 17.44
N LYS A 122 4.13 9.66 17.76
CA LYS A 122 5.14 9.08 16.87
C LYS A 122 4.85 7.62 16.66
N LEU A 123 4.83 7.20 15.38
CA LEU A 123 4.71 5.82 14.97
C LEU A 123 5.88 5.47 14.07
N ALA A 124 6.56 4.38 14.37
CA ALA A 124 7.64 3.86 13.54
C ALA A 124 7.39 2.37 13.26
N LEU A 125 7.45 1.99 12.00
CA LEU A 125 7.37 0.62 11.52
C LEU A 125 8.69 0.24 10.87
N GLY A 126 9.25 -0.92 11.21
CA GLY A 126 10.43 -1.43 10.55
C GLY A 126 10.11 -1.93 9.15
N VAL A 127 9.15 -2.82 9.03
CA VAL A 127 8.64 -3.33 7.76
C VAL A 127 7.13 -3.45 7.87
N ALA A 128 6.43 -3.05 6.83
CA ALA A 128 5.00 -3.29 6.70
C ALA A 128 4.70 -3.91 5.33
N GLY A 129 3.70 -4.76 5.28
CA GLY A 129 3.26 -5.38 4.04
C GLY A 129 1.78 -5.67 4.06
N ILE A 130 1.18 -5.58 2.90
CA ILE A 130 -0.20 -5.97 2.64
C ILE A 130 -0.24 -6.88 1.43
N LYS A 131 -1.00 -7.96 1.53
CA LYS A 131 -1.43 -8.79 0.40
C LYS A 131 -2.93 -8.92 0.48
N ALA A 132 -3.62 -8.53 -0.55
CA ALA A 132 -5.07 -8.59 -0.56
C ALA A 132 -5.60 -8.98 -1.93
N LYS A 133 -6.80 -9.58 -1.90
CA LYS A 133 -7.59 -9.94 -3.06
C LYS A 133 -9.01 -9.42 -2.85
N LEU A 134 -9.60 -8.91 -3.90
CA LEU A 134 -11.00 -8.54 -3.98
C LEU A 134 -11.64 -9.43 -5.02
N GLU A 135 -12.52 -10.32 -4.60
CA GLU A 135 -13.25 -11.23 -5.47
C GLU A 135 -14.68 -10.72 -5.66
N LYS A 136 -15.08 -10.52 -6.91
CA LYS A 136 -16.47 -10.17 -7.22
C LYS A 136 -17.34 -11.41 -7.02
N LYS A 137 -18.37 -11.33 -6.18
CA LYS A 137 -19.31 -12.41 -5.95
C LYS A 137 -20.57 -12.26 -6.81
N ASN A 138 -21.02 -11.02 -6.99
CA ASN A 138 -22.13 -10.62 -7.86
C ASN A 138 -21.92 -9.15 -8.29
N ASP A 139 -22.86 -8.55 -8.99
CA ASP A 139 -22.69 -7.21 -9.55
C ASP A 139 -22.44 -6.11 -8.54
N SER A 140 -22.84 -6.27 -7.30
CA SER A 140 -22.72 -5.26 -6.24
C SER A 140 -21.80 -5.68 -5.08
N LEU A 141 -21.41 -6.96 -4.97
CA LEU A 141 -20.70 -7.47 -3.80
C LEU A 141 -19.29 -7.93 -4.14
N TRP A 142 -18.32 -7.28 -3.50
CA TRP A 142 -16.91 -7.68 -3.50
C TRP A 142 -16.54 -8.26 -2.14
N ILE A 143 -15.84 -9.38 -2.14
CA ILE A 143 -15.36 -10.04 -0.93
C ILE A 143 -13.87 -9.74 -0.77
N PRO A 144 -13.47 -8.98 0.26
CA PRO A 144 -12.06 -8.76 0.56
C PRO A 144 -11.46 -9.99 1.26
N ARG A 145 -10.25 -10.37 0.84
CA ARG A 145 -9.43 -11.35 1.53
C ARG A 145 -7.99 -10.88 1.55
N GLY A 146 -7.32 -11.05 2.67
CA GLY A 146 -5.94 -10.61 2.71
C GLY A 146 -5.28 -10.69 4.06
N ILE A 147 -4.06 -10.19 4.08
CA ILE A 147 -3.24 -10.10 5.28
C ILE A 147 -2.49 -8.77 5.28
N VAL A 148 -2.55 -8.08 6.40
CA VAL A 148 -1.72 -6.91 6.69
C VAL A 148 -0.75 -7.32 7.78
N GLY A 149 0.53 -7.29 7.49
CA GLY A 149 1.58 -7.66 8.42
C GLY A 149 2.53 -6.50 8.68
N PHE A 150 3.08 -6.45 9.88
CA PHE A 150 4.16 -5.51 10.21
C PHE A 150 5.14 -6.13 11.20
N ASP A 151 6.36 -5.61 11.17
CA ASP A 151 7.43 -5.97 12.06
C ASP A 151 7.97 -4.71 12.73
N ARG A 152 8.22 -4.80 14.03
CA ARG A 152 8.80 -3.71 14.84
C ARG A 152 7.99 -2.41 14.79
N LEU A 153 6.73 -2.48 15.18
CA LEU A 153 5.94 -1.27 15.41
C LEU A 153 6.31 -0.65 16.76
N LEU A 154 6.62 0.63 16.76
CA LEU A 154 6.78 1.48 17.92
C LEU A 154 5.71 2.58 17.84
N VAL A 155 4.92 2.69 18.87
CA VAL A 155 3.96 3.78 19.04
C VAL A 155 4.30 4.54 20.32
N HIS A 156 4.43 5.83 20.22
CA HIS A 156 4.57 6.73 21.35
C HIS A 156 3.52 7.81 21.25
N THR A 157 2.68 7.89 22.26
CA THR A 157 1.67 8.95 22.42
C THR A 157 1.77 9.53 23.82
N PRO A 158 1.42 10.80 24.03
CA PRO A 158 1.42 11.42 25.36
C PRO A 158 0.54 10.69 26.37
N GLU A 159 -0.60 10.16 25.90
CA GLU A 159 -1.61 9.51 26.74
C GLU A 159 -1.08 8.23 27.41
N PHE A 160 -0.19 7.51 26.76
CA PHE A 160 0.37 6.28 27.33
C PHE A 160 1.60 6.52 28.20
N GLY A 161 2.27 7.66 28.11
CA GLY A 161 3.48 7.98 28.86
C GLY A 161 4.68 7.05 28.60
N LEU A 162 4.44 5.85 28.09
CA LEU A 162 5.44 4.82 27.76
C LEU A 162 5.24 4.35 26.30
N PRO A 163 6.33 4.06 25.59
CA PRO A 163 6.22 3.56 24.21
C PRO A 163 5.64 2.14 24.20
N LEU A 164 4.62 1.94 23.36
CA LEU A 164 4.10 0.64 23.01
C LEU A 164 4.98 0.05 21.88
N ARG A 165 5.50 -1.13 22.10
CA ARG A 165 6.27 -1.88 21.11
C ARG A 165 5.52 -3.14 20.73
N VAL A 166 5.32 -3.32 19.42
CA VAL A 166 4.80 -4.58 18.87
C VAL A 166 5.90 -5.21 18.04
N ARG A 167 6.20 -6.47 18.28
CA ARG A 167 7.23 -7.16 17.50
C ARG A 167 6.66 -7.50 16.13
N LYS A 168 6.41 -8.73 15.84
CA LYS A 168 5.86 -9.16 14.56
C LYS A 168 4.39 -9.53 14.76
N THR A 169 3.52 -8.97 13.93
CA THR A 169 2.12 -9.34 13.93
C THR A 169 1.50 -9.26 12.54
N ALA A 170 0.36 -9.91 12.39
CA ALA A 170 -0.44 -9.83 11.19
C ALA A 170 -1.93 -9.85 11.53
N VAL A 171 -2.68 -9.09 10.74
CA VAL A 171 -4.13 -9.06 10.73
C VAL A 171 -4.59 -9.71 9.44
N THR A 172 -5.47 -10.69 9.54
CA THR A 172 -6.10 -11.34 8.38
C THR A 172 -7.51 -10.83 8.19
N VAL A 173 -7.90 -10.65 6.94
CA VAL A 173 -9.25 -10.28 6.52
C VAL A 173 -9.79 -11.41 5.64
N ASP A 174 -10.96 -11.92 5.94
CA ASP A 174 -11.65 -12.94 5.14
C ASP A 174 -13.14 -12.62 5.09
N GLY A 175 -13.53 -11.92 4.06
CA GLY A 175 -14.89 -11.36 3.95
C GLY A 175 -15.20 -10.42 5.13
N PRO A 176 -16.29 -10.67 5.86
CA PRO A 176 -16.70 -9.85 7.01
C PRO A 176 -15.89 -10.10 8.28
N LYS A 177 -14.90 -11.00 8.24
CA LYS A 177 -14.13 -11.43 9.40
C LYS A 177 -12.75 -10.81 9.40
N ILE A 178 -12.39 -10.14 10.51
CA ILE A 178 -11.05 -9.65 10.77
C ILE A 178 -10.49 -10.40 11.97
N THR A 179 -9.28 -10.94 11.84
CA THR A 179 -8.63 -11.73 12.89
C THR A 179 -7.22 -11.19 13.17
N LEU A 180 -6.95 -10.90 14.43
CA LEU A 180 -5.62 -10.64 14.97
C LEU A 180 -5.19 -11.86 15.77
N ARG A 181 -4.02 -12.45 15.47
CA ARG A 181 -3.50 -13.61 16.20
C ARG A 181 -2.13 -13.33 16.79
N ASN A 182 -2.01 -13.59 18.10
CA ASN A 182 -0.73 -13.63 18.82
C ASN A 182 0.15 -12.38 18.60
N ALA A 183 -0.45 -11.19 18.66
CA ALA A 183 0.31 -9.95 18.65
C ALA A 183 1.09 -9.82 19.96
N SER A 184 2.41 -9.90 19.89
CA SER A 184 3.28 -9.70 21.05
C SER A 184 3.50 -8.21 21.26
N LEU A 185 3.03 -7.70 22.39
CA LEU A 185 3.03 -6.30 22.78
C LEU A 185 3.97 -6.11 23.98
N LYS A 186 4.68 -5.00 24.00
CA LYS A 186 5.50 -4.60 25.15
C LYS A 186 5.25 -3.13 25.50
N ILE A 187 4.89 -2.89 26.76
CA ILE A 187 4.71 -1.54 27.31
C ILE A 187 5.62 -1.43 28.56
N GLY A 188 6.65 -0.59 28.46
CA GLY A 188 7.67 -0.53 29.51
C GLY A 188 8.34 -1.90 29.73
N HIS A 189 8.16 -2.47 30.93
CA HIS A 189 8.67 -3.79 31.31
C HIS A 189 7.65 -4.92 31.17
N SER A 190 6.39 -4.61 30.84
CA SER A 190 5.30 -5.59 30.74
C SER A 190 5.21 -6.18 29.33
N ASP A 191 5.19 -7.49 29.25
CA ASP A 191 4.93 -8.24 28.00
C ASP A 191 3.47 -8.72 28.01
N MET A 192 2.80 -8.58 26.88
CA MET A 192 1.41 -8.96 26.66
C MET A 192 1.25 -9.68 25.33
N VAL A 193 0.24 -10.52 25.23
CA VAL A 193 -0.18 -11.12 23.95
C VAL A 193 -1.63 -10.73 23.70
N ALA A 194 -1.89 -10.17 22.53
CA ALA A 194 -3.23 -9.83 22.09
C ALA A 194 -3.70 -10.77 20.99
N THR A 195 -4.94 -11.22 21.12
CA THR A 195 -5.67 -11.99 20.13
C THR A 195 -7.08 -11.42 20.05
N GLY A 196 -7.62 -11.29 18.88
CA GLY A 196 -8.96 -10.75 18.69
C GLY A 196 -9.57 -11.14 17.37
N GLU A 197 -10.88 -11.15 17.34
CA GLU A 197 -11.68 -11.42 16.18
C GLU A 197 -12.87 -10.47 16.14
N VAL A 198 -13.12 -9.88 14.97
CA VAL A 198 -14.29 -9.03 14.70
C VAL A 198 -15.03 -9.60 13.50
N MET A 199 -16.35 -9.69 13.60
CA MET A 199 -17.23 -10.15 12.54
C MET A 199 -18.31 -9.09 12.26
N GLY A 200 -18.74 -8.98 11.01
CA GLY A 200 -19.88 -8.13 10.64
C GLY A 200 -19.52 -6.70 10.24
N LEU A 201 -18.36 -6.51 9.58
CA LEU A 201 -18.04 -5.26 8.88
C LEU A 201 -18.75 -5.18 7.54
#